data_8b1252ce147488363f196e240e6f52a2
#
_entry.id   8b1252ce147488363f196e240e6f52a2
#
_cell.length_a   1.000
_cell.length_b   1.000
_cell.length_c   1.000
_cell.angle_alpha   90.00
_cell.angle_beta   90.00
_cell.angle_gamma   90.00
#
_symmetry.space_group_name_H-M   'P 1'
#
loop_
_entity.id
_entity.type
_entity.pdbx_description
1 polymer ?
#
loop_
_entity_poly.entity_id
_entity_poly.type
_entity_poly.pdbx_seq_one_letter_code
_entity_poly.pdbx_strand_id
1 'polypeptide(L)'
;MLTETMTMKRITYKNIASPKGFKATGIHCGVKHKKKDLALLTSEVPASVAGVFTTNAVQGAPLIVTKEVVYTTQKMQALIVNSGIANSCTGKQGLIDAYTMQEKTAEKLGINPNLVGVASTGVIGEMMKMEPVLAGIKHLEP
;
A
#
# COMPACT_ATOMS: atom_id res chain seq x y z
N MET A 1 40.76 14.04 -0.81
CA MET A 1 39.37 13.52 -0.88
C MET A 1 39.07 12.89 0.47
N LEU A 2 38.31 13.60 1.32
CA LEU A 2 37.88 13.06 2.61
C LEU A 2 36.70 12.13 2.35
N THR A 3 36.86 10.85 2.62
CA THR A 3 35.76 9.88 2.68
C THR A 3 34.94 10.20 3.90
N GLU A 4 33.80 10.86 3.73
CA GLU A 4 32.80 10.96 4.80
C GLU A 4 32.33 9.55 5.17
N THR A 5 32.71 9.12 6.35
CA THR A 5 32.24 7.87 6.92
C THR A 5 30.74 8.06 7.26
N MET A 6 29.85 7.50 6.47
CA MET A 6 28.41 7.49 6.80
C MET A 6 28.21 6.71 8.11
N THR A 7 27.96 7.44 9.19
CA THR A 7 27.63 6.83 10.47
C THR A 7 26.14 6.52 10.51
N MET A 8 25.79 5.24 10.50
CA MET A 8 24.40 4.81 10.68
C MET A 8 23.99 4.98 12.15
N LYS A 9 23.00 5.83 12.41
CA LYS A 9 22.41 6.00 13.74
C LYS A 9 21.20 5.10 13.88
N ARG A 10 21.23 4.14 14.79
CA ARG A 10 20.05 3.34 15.15
C ARG A 10 19.05 4.21 15.93
N ILE A 11 17.81 4.31 15.40
CA ILE A 11 16.71 4.99 16.07
C ILE A 11 15.86 3.92 16.78
N THR A 12 15.74 4.02 18.10
CA THR A 12 14.92 3.14 18.93
C THR A 12 13.55 3.78 19.23
N TYR A 13 12.53 2.95 19.45
CA TYR A 13 11.16 3.37 19.82
C TYR A 13 10.46 4.27 18.77
N LYS A 14 10.65 3.97 17.51
CA LYS A 14 10.00 4.66 16.40
C LYS A 14 9.08 3.72 15.64
N ASN A 15 8.13 4.27 14.93
CA ASN A 15 7.17 3.55 14.09
C ASN A 15 7.41 3.87 12.60
N ILE A 16 6.58 3.31 11.72
CA ILE A 16 6.69 3.49 10.27
C ILE A 16 6.55 4.96 9.82
N ALA A 17 5.88 5.81 10.60
CA ALA A 17 5.73 7.24 10.34
C ALA A 17 6.84 8.10 10.99
N SER A 18 7.89 7.49 11.55
CA SER A 18 8.99 8.23 12.19
C SER A 18 9.91 8.99 11.24
N PRO A 19 10.15 8.57 9.99
CA PRO A 19 10.88 9.40 9.04
C PRO A 19 10.11 10.70 8.77
N LYS A 20 10.84 11.82 8.69
CA LYS A 20 10.24 13.12 8.41
C LYS A 20 9.49 13.09 7.08
N GLY A 21 8.26 13.63 7.07
CA GLY A 21 7.40 13.67 5.91
C GLY A 21 6.59 12.40 5.68
N PHE A 22 6.70 11.39 6.55
CA PHE A 22 5.84 10.20 6.48
C PHE A 22 4.74 10.24 7.54
N LYS A 23 3.54 9.81 7.15
CA LYS A 23 2.38 9.65 8.02
C LYS A 23 1.76 8.28 7.80
N ALA A 24 1.13 7.73 8.82
CA ALA A 24 0.44 6.45 8.75
C ALA A 24 -0.83 6.47 9.59
N THR A 25 -1.87 5.88 9.07
CA THR A 25 -3.14 5.68 9.77
C THR A 25 -3.70 4.30 9.50
N GLY A 26 -4.61 3.84 10.32
CA GLY A 26 -5.28 2.57 10.11
C GLY A 26 -6.59 2.49 10.87
N ILE A 27 -7.60 1.94 10.21
CA ILE A 27 -8.97 1.80 10.72
C ILE A 27 -9.47 0.37 10.60
N HIS A 28 -10.61 0.11 11.21
CA HIS A 28 -11.43 -1.05 10.95
C HIS A 28 -12.53 -0.65 9.96
N CYS A 29 -12.49 -1.21 8.74
CA CYS A 29 -13.49 -0.92 7.71
C CYS A 29 -14.53 -2.03 7.51
N GLY A 30 -14.32 -3.22 8.11
CA GLY A 30 -15.29 -4.32 8.04
C GLY A 30 -14.86 -5.51 7.16
N VAL A 31 -13.65 -5.55 6.69
CA VAL A 31 -13.08 -6.76 6.05
C VAL A 31 -12.91 -7.86 7.09
N LYS A 32 -12.37 -7.53 8.26
CA LYS A 32 -12.31 -8.41 9.44
C LYS A 32 -13.44 -8.12 10.43
N HIS A 33 -13.62 -9.00 11.42
CA HIS A 33 -14.68 -8.85 12.41
C HIS A 33 -14.45 -7.74 13.45
N LYS A 34 -13.20 -7.55 13.93
CA LYS A 34 -12.93 -6.67 15.08
C LYS A 34 -11.64 -5.86 15.01
N LYS A 35 -10.65 -6.27 14.23
CA LYS A 35 -9.32 -5.63 14.21
C LYS A 35 -9.24 -4.65 13.07
N LYS A 36 -8.37 -3.65 13.21
CA LYS A 36 -7.99 -2.78 12.08
C LYS A 36 -7.59 -3.63 10.89
N ASP A 37 -8.12 -3.29 9.73
CA ASP A 37 -8.02 -4.09 8.51
C ASP A 37 -7.75 -3.26 7.25
N LEU A 38 -7.71 -1.94 7.39
CA LEU A 38 -7.32 -1.02 6.33
C LEU A 38 -6.34 0.01 6.90
N ALA A 39 -5.24 0.24 6.21
CA ALA A 39 -4.21 1.19 6.61
C ALA A 39 -3.68 1.97 5.40
N LEU A 40 -3.23 3.18 5.64
CA LEU A 40 -2.64 4.06 4.66
C LEU A 40 -1.31 4.62 5.20
N LEU A 41 -0.26 4.48 4.42
CA LEU A 41 1.02 5.14 4.61
C LEU A 41 1.17 6.20 3.52
N THR A 42 1.55 7.41 3.89
CA THR A 42 1.77 8.51 2.93
C THR A 42 3.10 9.18 3.15
N SER A 43 3.61 9.79 2.09
CA SER A 43 4.73 10.72 2.10
C SER A 43 4.27 12.09 1.62
N GLU A 44 4.76 13.17 2.20
CA GLU A 44 4.43 14.54 1.80
C GLU A 44 4.85 14.85 0.36
N VAL A 45 5.88 14.17 -0.12
CA VAL A 45 6.38 14.28 -1.50
C VAL A 45 6.62 12.89 -2.08
N PRO A 46 6.63 12.72 -3.42
CA PRO A 46 6.96 11.44 -4.03
C PRO A 46 8.34 10.95 -3.60
N ALA A 47 8.38 9.89 -2.80
CA ALA A 47 9.60 9.26 -2.32
C ALA A 47 10.17 8.28 -3.35
N SER A 48 11.48 8.12 -3.42
CA SER A 48 12.10 7.06 -4.20
C SER A 48 11.71 5.70 -3.62
N VAL A 49 11.31 4.78 -4.50
CA VAL A 49 10.88 3.44 -4.14
C VAL A 49 11.72 2.41 -4.86
N ALA A 50 12.03 1.33 -4.17
CA ALA A 50 12.61 0.12 -4.73
C ALA A 50 11.87 -1.09 -4.14
N GLY A 51 11.78 -2.17 -4.89
CA GLY A 51 11.11 -3.39 -4.45
C GLY A 51 11.70 -4.63 -5.11
N VAL A 52 11.61 -5.74 -4.39
CA VAL A 52 11.87 -7.08 -4.90
C VAL A 52 10.56 -7.86 -4.86
N PHE A 53 10.30 -8.60 -5.90
CA PHE A 53 9.03 -9.29 -6.09
C PHE A 53 9.28 -10.78 -6.35
N THR A 54 8.31 -11.61 -6.01
CA THR A 54 8.38 -13.03 -6.28
C THR A 54 8.45 -13.31 -7.79
N THR A 55 9.16 -14.36 -8.15
CA THR A 55 9.20 -14.92 -9.50
C THR A 55 8.12 -15.97 -9.73
N ASN A 56 7.27 -16.25 -8.72
CA ASN A 56 6.18 -17.21 -8.84
C ASN A 56 5.23 -16.80 -9.98
N ALA A 57 4.77 -17.76 -10.77
CA ALA A 57 3.81 -17.53 -11.85
C ALA A 57 2.44 -17.09 -11.32
N VAL A 58 2.07 -17.53 -10.13
CA VAL A 58 0.82 -17.12 -9.46
C VAL A 58 1.11 -15.93 -8.56
N GLN A 59 0.77 -14.75 -9.04
CA GLN A 59 0.97 -13.49 -8.31
C GLN A 59 -0.37 -12.90 -7.88
N GLY A 60 -0.43 -12.38 -6.65
CA GLY A 60 -1.60 -11.65 -6.17
C GLY A 60 -1.80 -10.34 -6.93
N ALA A 61 -3.03 -9.93 -7.14
CA ALA A 61 -3.37 -8.71 -7.88
C ALA A 61 -2.71 -7.44 -7.29
N PRO A 62 -2.67 -7.22 -5.98
CA PRO A 62 -1.99 -6.06 -5.41
C PRO A 62 -0.49 -6.01 -5.72
N LEU A 63 0.15 -7.18 -5.81
CA LEU A 63 1.57 -7.27 -6.15
C LEU A 63 1.81 -6.83 -7.60
N ILE A 64 0.93 -7.20 -8.54
CA ILE A 64 1.00 -6.80 -9.95
C ILE A 64 0.93 -5.27 -10.05
N VAL A 65 -0.07 -4.65 -9.43
CA VAL A 65 -0.27 -3.19 -9.42
C VAL A 65 0.92 -2.46 -8.81
N THR A 66 1.39 -2.90 -7.64
CA THR A 66 2.53 -2.25 -6.97
C THR A 66 3.85 -2.43 -7.72
N LYS A 67 4.06 -3.60 -8.34
CA LYS A 67 5.22 -3.86 -9.19
C LYS A 67 5.27 -2.91 -10.37
N GLU A 68 4.12 -2.64 -11.00
CA GLU A 68 4.01 -1.67 -12.08
C GLU A 68 4.43 -0.27 -11.61
N VAL A 69 3.89 0.22 -10.48
CA VAL A 69 4.30 1.50 -9.88
C VAL A 69 5.81 1.57 -9.67
N VAL A 70 6.39 0.55 -9.03
CA VAL A 70 7.83 0.53 -8.69
C VAL A 70 8.71 0.57 -9.95
N TYR A 71 8.35 -0.16 -11.00
CA TYR A 71 9.18 -0.25 -12.19
C TYR A 71 8.97 0.88 -13.19
N THR A 72 7.78 1.49 -13.23
CA THR A 72 7.50 2.57 -14.19
C THR A 72 7.88 3.95 -13.66
N THR A 73 7.57 4.24 -12.41
CA THR A 73 7.79 5.58 -11.85
C THR A 73 9.02 5.68 -10.98
N GLN A 74 9.46 4.58 -10.36
CA GLN A 74 10.50 4.54 -9.32
C GLN A 74 10.21 5.55 -8.17
N LYS A 75 8.96 5.98 -8.07
CA LYS A 75 8.45 6.90 -7.06
C LYS A 75 7.14 6.37 -6.49
N MET A 76 6.94 6.60 -5.19
CA MET A 76 5.68 6.29 -4.52
C MET A 76 5.38 7.36 -3.49
N GLN A 77 4.13 7.75 -3.36
CA GLN A 77 3.70 8.76 -2.39
C GLN A 77 2.69 8.19 -1.39
N ALA A 78 2.03 7.11 -1.74
CA ALA A 78 1.10 6.43 -0.84
C ALA A 78 1.15 4.91 -1.01
N LEU A 79 0.85 4.19 0.06
CA LEU A 79 0.64 2.74 0.07
C LEU A 79 -0.65 2.44 0.84
N ILE A 80 -1.66 1.92 0.15
CA ILE A 80 -2.88 1.41 0.77
C ILE A 80 -2.73 -0.07 1.07
N VAL A 81 -3.07 -0.47 2.27
CA VAL A 81 -2.88 -1.84 2.77
C VAL A 81 -4.17 -2.35 3.37
N ASN A 82 -4.67 -3.50 2.92
CA ASN A 82 -5.72 -4.20 3.66
C ASN A 82 -5.23 -5.52 4.25
N SER A 83 -5.94 -5.99 5.26
CA SER A 83 -5.75 -7.31 5.84
C SER A 83 -7.08 -8.02 6.06
N GLY A 84 -7.04 -9.36 5.98
CA GLY A 84 -8.21 -10.24 6.05
C GLY A 84 -8.41 -11.01 4.76
N ILE A 85 -8.27 -10.36 3.61
CA ILE A 85 -8.36 -10.96 2.27
C ILE A 85 -7.09 -10.60 1.50
N ALA A 86 -6.41 -11.60 0.93
CA ALA A 86 -5.13 -11.42 0.25
C ALA A 86 -5.27 -10.90 -1.19
N ASN A 87 -6.48 -10.95 -1.76
CA ASN A 87 -6.72 -10.66 -3.18
C ASN A 87 -5.74 -11.39 -4.10
N SER A 88 -5.58 -12.67 -3.85
CA SER A 88 -4.73 -13.58 -4.62
C SER A 88 -5.55 -14.76 -5.09
N CYS A 89 -5.31 -15.26 -6.31
CA CYS A 89 -6.12 -16.28 -6.99
C CYS A 89 -7.58 -15.84 -7.22
N THR A 90 -7.82 -14.56 -7.44
CA THR A 90 -9.13 -13.91 -7.61
C THR A 90 -9.42 -13.53 -9.07
N GLY A 91 -8.54 -13.93 -9.98
CA GLY A 91 -8.70 -13.74 -11.42
C GLY A 91 -8.76 -12.26 -11.84
N LYS A 92 -9.50 -11.99 -12.92
CA LYS A 92 -9.61 -10.63 -13.48
C LYS A 92 -10.26 -9.65 -12.51
N GLN A 93 -11.26 -10.10 -11.73
CA GLN A 93 -11.94 -9.24 -10.78
C GLN A 93 -10.98 -8.73 -9.69
N GLY A 94 -10.12 -9.59 -9.16
CA GLY A 94 -9.12 -9.16 -8.17
C GLY A 94 -8.17 -8.08 -8.69
N LEU A 95 -7.82 -8.12 -9.97
CA LEU A 95 -7.00 -7.07 -10.58
C LEU A 95 -7.77 -5.74 -10.69
N ILE A 96 -9.03 -5.79 -11.10
CA ILE A 96 -9.92 -4.62 -11.12
C ILE A 96 -10.05 -4.03 -9.71
N ASP A 97 -10.25 -4.85 -8.70
CA ASP A 97 -10.37 -4.43 -7.31
C ASP A 97 -9.09 -3.74 -6.82
N ALA A 98 -7.92 -4.29 -7.16
CA ALA A 98 -6.63 -3.69 -6.78
C ALA A 98 -6.41 -2.32 -7.43
N TYR A 99 -6.69 -2.17 -8.73
CA TYR A 99 -6.64 -0.87 -9.40
C TYR A 99 -7.66 0.11 -8.83
N THR A 100 -8.87 -0.36 -8.51
CA THR A 100 -9.90 0.48 -7.88
C THR A 100 -9.43 1.01 -6.51
N MET A 101 -8.77 0.18 -5.70
CA MET A 101 -8.17 0.63 -4.44
C MET A 101 -7.09 1.69 -4.67
N GLN A 102 -6.23 1.50 -5.67
CA GLN A 102 -5.20 2.45 -6.08
C GLN A 102 -5.81 3.80 -6.48
N GLU A 103 -6.75 3.79 -7.42
CA GLU A 103 -7.42 4.98 -7.96
C GLU A 103 -8.18 5.75 -6.88
N LYS A 104 -8.96 5.07 -6.04
CA LYS A 104 -9.73 5.72 -4.97
C LYS A 104 -8.85 6.28 -3.87
N THR A 105 -7.71 5.67 -3.61
CA THR A 105 -6.71 6.23 -2.69
C THR A 105 -6.05 7.48 -3.29
N ALA A 106 -5.69 7.43 -4.57
CA ALA A 106 -5.14 8.58 -5.28
C ALA A 106 -6.12 9.76 -5.35
N GLU A 107 -7.39 9.50 -5.65
CA GLU A 107 -8.47 10.48 -5.66
C GLU A 107 -8.62 11.17 -4.30
N LYS A 108 -8.68 10.39 -3.21
CA LYS A 108 -8.74 10.92 -1.84
C LYS A 108 -7.57 11.83 -1.50
N LEU A 109 -6.37 11.48 -1.95
CA LEU A 109 -5.14 12.22 -1.64
C LEU A 109 -4.85 13.37 -2.62
N GLY A 110 -5.57 13.45 -3.74
CA GLY A 110 -5.31 14.42 -4.80
C GLY A 110 -3.97 14.20 -5.51
N ILE A 111 -3.52 12.95 -5.65
CA ILE A 111 -2.25 12.57 -6.28
C ILE A 111 -2.45 11.69 -7.50
N ASN A 112 -1.38 11.48 -8.28
CA ASN A 112 -1.43 10.59 -9.42
C ASN A 112 -1.55 9.11 -8.96
N PRO A 113 -2.48 8.29 -9.52
CA PRO A 113 -2.60 6.87 -9.21
C PRO A 113 -1.28 6.10 -9.35
N ASN A 114 -0.45 6.44 -10.31
CA ASN A 114 0.86 5.81 -10.52
C ASN A 114 1.88 6.07 -9.38
N LEU A 115 1.50 6.85 -8.37
CA LEU A 115 2.28 7.06 -7.14
C LEU A 115 1.69 6.29 -5.94
N VAL A 116 0.68 5.46 -6.16
CA VAL A 116 0.01 4.70 -5.09
C VAL A 116 0.27 3.22 -5.26
N GLY A 117 0.90 2.61 -4.26
CA GLY A 117 1.02 1.15 -4.17
C GLY A 117 -0.19 0.54 -3.45
N VAL A 118 -0.43 -0.73 -3.71
CA VAL A 118 -1.48 -1.53 -3.07
C VAL A 118 -0.85 -2.77 -2.46
N ALA A 119 -1.23 -3.10 -1.23
CA ALA A 119 -0.84 -4.35 -0.58
C ALA A 119 -2.04 -5.01 0.11
N SER A 120 -2.16 -6.31 -0.02
CA SER A 120 -3.23 -7.09 0.62
C SER A 120 -2.65 -8.34 1.26
N THR A 121 -3.20 -8.72 2.41
CA THR A 121 -2.82 -9.95 3.09
C THR A 121 -4.04 -10.61 3.72
N GLY A 122 -4.03 -11.93 3.86
CA GLY A 122 -5.11 -12.69 4.47
C GLY A 122 -5.46 -13.95 3.70
N VAL A 123 -6.75 -14.26 3.61
CA VAL A 123 -7.25 -15.46 2.93
C VAL A 123 -7.03 -15.35 1.42
N ILE A 124 -6.51 -16.43 0.82
CA ILE A 124 -6.29 -16.56 -0.63
C ILE A 124 -7.55 -17.18 -1.26
N GLY A 125 -7.91 -16.72 -2.47
CA GLY A 125 -9.06 -17.25 -3.22
C GLY A 125 -10.40 -16.64 -2.81
N GLU A 126 -10.42 -15.77 -1.81
CA GLU A 126 -11.61 -15.01 -1.41
C GLU A 126 -11.66 -13.67 -2.13
N MET A 127 -12.84 -13.31 -2.63
CA MET A 127 -13.07 -12.04 -3.32
C MET A 127 -13.03 -10.86 -2.34
N MET A 128 -12.45 -9.75 -2.77
CA MET A 128 -12.36 -8.55 -1.95
C MET A 128 -13.74 -7.96 -1.64
N LYS A 129 -13.97 -7.60 -0.39
CA LYS A 129 -15.16 -6.86 0.04
C LYS A 129 -14.98 -5.39 -0.29
N MET A 130 -15.23 -5.01 -1.53
CA MET A 130 -14.91 -3.67 -2.02
C MET A 130 -15.73 -2.57 -1.39
N GLU A 131 -17.01 -2.79 -1.09
CA GLU A 131 -17.87 -1.77 -0.48
C GLU A 131 -17.31 -1.22 0.84
N PRO A 132 -17.00 -2.04 1.87
CA PRO A 132 -16.39 -1.54 3.10
C PRO A 132 -14.98 -0.99 2.90
N VAL A 133 -14.18 -1.53 1.96
CA VAL A 133 -12.84 -1.01 1.66
C VAL A 133 -12.93 0.40 1.09
N LEU A 134 -13.81 0.64 0.12
CA LEU A 134 -13.99 1.97 -0.49
C LEU A 134 -14.56 2.98 0.51
N ALA A 135 -15.51 2.57 1.33
CA ALA A 135 -15.99 3.41 2.44
C ALA A 135 -14.84 3.74 3.41
N GLY A 136 -14.03 2.74 3.75
CA GLY A 136 -12.86 2.91 4.60
C GLY A 136 -11.83 3.88 4.04
N ILE A 137 -11.50 3.79 2.75
CA ILE A 137 -10.56 4.70 2.08
C ILE A 137 -10.99 6.17 2.26
N LYS A 138 -12.28 6.46 2.15
CA LYS A 138 -12.81 7.82 2.35
C LYS A 138 -12.56 8.36 3.77
N HIS A 139 -12.54 7.48 4.77
CA HIS A 139 -12.39 7.83 6.19
C HIS A 139 -10.95 7.76 6.71
N LEU A 140 -9.97 7.28 5.92
CA LEU A 140 -8.57 7.30 6.30
C LEU A 140 -8.02 8.73 6.32
N GLU A 141 -7.57 9.17 7.47
CA GLU A 141 -6.90 10.47 7.66
C GLU A 141 -5.44 10.23 8.06
N PRO A 142 -4.47 10.41 7.14
CA PRO A 142 -3.04 10.21 7.41
C PRO A 142 -2.39 11.36 8.19
#